data_466102b76cef59b306e6aa31074a307a
#
_entry.id   466102b76cef59b306e6aa31074a307a
#
_cell.length_a   1.000
_cell.length_b   1.000
_cell.length_c   1.000
_cell.angle_alpha   90.00
_cell.angle_beta   90.00
_cell.angle_gamma   90.00
#
_symmetry.space_group_name_H-M   'P 1'
#
loop_
_entity.id
_entity.type
_entity.pdbx_description
1 polymer ?
#
loop_
_entity_poly.entity_id
_entity_poly.type
_entity_poly.pdbx_seq_one_letter_code
_entity_poly.pdbx_strand_id
1 'polypeptide(L)'
;MELKNIVKYKQLIESLDDIGLRKNINKHLTDVLTDLHTHEFDTDNIKENIMDNHLEVLKNLEDMSNNLNKFREKLQQLVNDLEQPYYKKSKDIYKMNLAQSTQEKMDRHIFNDLLANKSSSQLLSDRIGLYVDNRYPGLHIAPGYGEITNQLVSLNPLYLMDDSVDMFKKMKGWREPPYQRRLRYYIVDDNHNGPLDELPQNQLGVIVAVNWFNFKPVEVIKQYLESMMKVLRPGGVVVFTYNNCNYPKGVDKVDEMYYCYTTDTQIKQMCIQLGYDIIKSFDKGYDELDMGISWLEIKKPGTRNTIRASETMGIIKNLGENE
;
A
#
# COMPACT_ATOMS: atom_id res chain seq x y z
N MET A 1 -13.60 -6.20 -24.70
CA MET A 1 -13.80 -7.04 -23.48
C MET A 1 -13.53 -6.12 -22.31
N GLU A 2 -14.52 -5.84 -21.49
CA GLU A 2 -14.46 -4.76 -20.53
C GLU A 2 -13.58 -5.10 -19.31
N LEU A 3 -12.88 -4.11 -18.79
CA LEU A 3 -12.03 -4.18 -17.59
C LEU A 3 -12.76 -4.76 -16.37
N LYS A 4 -14.09 -4.59 -16.30
CA LYS A 4 -14.97 -5.23 -15.29
C LYS A 4 -14.77 -6.75 -15.21
N ASN A 5 -14.34 -7.38 -16.30
CA ASN A 5 -14.06 -8.82 -16.33
C ASN A 5 -12.72 -9.16 -15.68
N ILE A 6 -11.72 -8.26 -15.72
CA ILE A 6 -10.42 -8.48 -15.05
C ILE A 6 -10.62 -8.58 -13.54
N VAL A 7 -11.43 -7.71 -12.95
CA VAL A 7 -11.74 -7.75 -11.51
C VAL A 7 -12.36 -9.09 -11.12
N LYS A 8 -13.31 -9.58 -11.92
CA LYS A 8 -13.94 -10.90 -11.69
C LYS A 8 -12.93 -12.05 -11.79
N TYR A 9 -12.02 -12.01 -12.77
CA TYR A 9 -10.99 -13.05 -12.90
C TYR A 9 -9.99 -13.03 -11.74
N LYS A 10 -9.60 -11.85 -11.25
CA LYS A 10 -8.75 -11.72 -10.05
C LYS A 10 -9.44 -12.27 -8.81
N GLN A 11 -10.69 -11.91 -8.59
CA GLN A 11 -11.49 -12.47 -7.48
C GLN A 11 -11.62 -13.98 -7.56
N LEU A 12 -11.77 -14.53 -8.78
CA LEU A 12 -11.81 -15.98 -8.99
C LEU A 12 -10.46 -16.63 -8.64
N ILE A 13 -9.34 -16.03 -9.06
CA ILE A 13 -7.99 -16.53 -8.71
C ILE A 13 -7.78 -16.51 -7.19
N GLU A 14 -8.14 -15.40 -6.52
CA GLU A 14 -8.07 -15.27 -5.06
C GLU A 14 -8.95 -16.32 -4.36
N SER A 15 -10.17 -16.57 -4.86
CA SER A 15 -11.06 -17.60 -4.31
C SER A 15 -10.50 -19.03 -4.48
N LEU A 16 -9.77 -19.29 -5.54
CA LEU A 16 -9.09 -20.58 -5.75
C LEU A 16 -7.91 -20.77 -4.80
N ASP A 17 -7.26 -19.68 -4.36
CA ASP A 17 -6.22 -19.72 -3.32
C ASP A 17 -6.81 -19.92 -1.92
N ASP A 18 -7.95 -19.30 -1.63
CA ASP A 18 -8.60 -19.28 -0.32
C ASP A 18 -9.30 -20.62 0.02
N ILE A 19 -9.63 -21.42 -0.99
CA ILE A 19 -10.33 -22.70 -0.77
C ILE A 19 -9.57 -23.65 0.16
N GLY A 20 -8.31 -23.34 0.53
CA GLY A 20 -7.54 -24.17 1.47
C GLY A 20 -7.48 -25.66 1.04
N LEU A 21 -7.95 -25.94 -0.18
CA LEU A 21 -8.10 -27.27 -0.76
C LEU A 21 -6.76 -28.02 -0.68
N ARG A 22 -5.67 -27.33 -0.99
CA ARG A 22 -4.32 -27.89 -0.97
C ARG A 22 -3.89 -28.33 0.43
N LYS A 23 -4.20 -27.52 1.44
CA LYS A 23 -3.82 -27.80 2.83
C LYS A 23 -4.70 -28.89 3.44
N ASN A 24 -5.99 -28.90 3.09
CA ASN A 24 -6.93 -29.90 3.54
C ASN A 24 -6.74 -31.25 2.82
N ILE A 25 -6.48 -31.25 1.51
CA ILE A 25 -6.16 -32.46 0.74
C ILE A 25 -4.86 -33.09 1.27
N ASN A 26 -3.78 -32.33 1.43
CA ASN A 26 -2.53 -32.85 1.97
C ASN A 26 -2.68 -33.37 3.41
N LYS A 27 -3.48 -32.72 4.25
CA LYS A 27 -3.77 -33.21 5.60
C LYS A 27 -4.55 -34.52 5.56
N HIS A 28 -5.64 -34.57 4.80
CA HIS A 28 -6.42 -35.83 4.65
C HIS A 28 -5.62 -36.98 4.05
N LEU A 29 -4.75 -36.68 3.08
CA LEU A 29 -3.84 -37.68 2.51
C LEU A 29 -2.87 -38.22 3.56
N THR A 30 -2.29 -37.33 4.38
CA THR A 30 -1.38 -37.73 5.46
C THR A 30 -2.13 -38.53 6.53
N ASP A 31 -3.32 -38.12 6.92
CA ASP A 31 -4.15 -38.83 7.92
C ASP A 31 -4.55 -40.21 7.41
N VAL A 32 -5.01 -40.36 6.16
CA VAL A 32 -5.37 -41.66 5.55
C VAL A 32 -4.15 -42.56 5.41
N LEU A 33 -2.98 -42.06 4.99
CA LEU A 33 -1.75 -42.84 4.91
C LEU A 33 -1.28 -43.30 6.30
N THR A 34 -1.48 -42.47 7.33
CA THR A 34 -1.14 -42.84 8.71
C THR A 34 -2.07 -43.90 9.24
N ASP A 35 -3.39 -43.79 8.99
CA ASP A 35 -4.38 -44.77 9.40
C ASP A 35 -4.18 -46.12 8.70
N LEU A 36 -3.81 -46.13 7.41
CA LEU A 36 -3.47 -47.36 6.68
C LEU A 36 -2.21 -48.07 7.24
N HIS A 37 -1.26 -47.31 7.79
CA HIS A 37 -0.06 -47.88 8.41
C HIS A 37 -0.28 -48.43 9.83
N THR A 38 -1.31 -47.95 10.53
CA THR A 38 -1.57 -48.29 11.93
C THR A 38 -2.57 -49.43 12.14
N HIS A 39 -3.34 -49.78 11.10
CA HIS A 39 -4.32 -50.90 11.22
C HIS A 39 -3.77 -52.17 10.60
N GLU A 40 -3.46 -53.15 11.44
CA GLU A 40 -3.22 -54.55 11.06
C GLU A 40 -4.55 -55.20 10.61
N PHE A 41 -4.80 -55.21 9.30
CA PHE A 41 -5.91 -55.97 8.71
C PHE A 41 -5.44 -57.38 8.34
N ASP A 42 -6.16 -58.36 8.83
CA ASP A 42 -5.81 -59.79 8.78
C ASP A 42 -6.27 -60.51 7.50
N THR A 43 -6.43 -59.86 6.36
CA THR A 43 -6.80 -60.49 5.08
C THR A 43 -6.10 -59.85 3.90
N ASP A 44 -5.17 -60.54 3.28
CA ASP A 44 -4.33 -60.03 2.18
C ASP A 44 -5.13 -59.55 0.95
N ASN A 45 -6.26 -60.16 0.61
CA ASN A 45 -7.11 -59.77 -0.51
C ASN A 45 -7.90 -58.48 -0.28
N ILE A 46 -8.22 -58.13 0.95
CA ILE A 46 -8.95 -56.86 1.27
C ILE A 46 -7.97 -55.71 1.28
N LYS A 47 -6.73 -55.94 1.72
CA LYS A 47 -5.67 -54.95 1.71
C LYS A 47 -5.33 -54.50 0.29
N GLU A 48 -5.23 -55.41 -0.67
CA GLU A 48 -4.86 -55.11 -2.05
C GLU A 48 -5.96 -54.27 -2.74
N ASN A 49 -7.23 -54.62 -2.62
CA ASN A 49 -8.34 -53.88 -3.21
C ASN A 49 -8.56 -52.50 -2.56
N ILE A 50 -8.35 -52.35 -1.25
CA ILE A 50 -8.46 -51.07 -0.56
C ILE A 50 -7.28 -50.17 -0.97
N MET A 51 -6.08 -50.72 -1.08
CA MET A 51 -4.88 -49.98 -1.46
C MET A 51 -4.95 -49.50 -2.90
N ASP A 52 -5.44 -50.33 -3.84
CA ASP A 52 -5.60 -49.94 -5.24
C ASP A 52 -6.67 -48.84 -5.42
N ASN A 53 -7.81 -48.95 -4.75
CA ASN A 53 -8.84 -47.91 -4.76
C ASN A 53 -8.33 -46.59 -4.14
N HIS A 54 -7.51 -46.65 -3.09
CA HIS A 54 -6.92 -45.45 -2.50
C HIS A 54 -5.87 -44.82 -3.41
N LEU A 55 -5.03 -45.63 -4.07
CA LEU A 55 -4.05 -45.15 -5.05
C LEU A 55 -4.73 -44.48 -6.25
N GLU A 56 -5.86 -45.02 -6.73
CA GLU A 56 -6.64 -44.40 -7.79
C GLU A 56 -7.26 -43.07 -7.36
N VAL A 57 -7.81 -42.97 -6.13
CA VAL A 57 -8.33 -41.73 -5.58
C VAL A 57 -7.21 -40.71 -5.41
N LEU A 58 -6.04 -41.08 -4.92
CA LEU A 58 -4.88 -40.23 -4.79
C LEU A 58 -4.43 -39.67 -6.13
N LYS A 59 -4.34 -40.53 -7.16
CA LYS A 59 -3.98 -40.13 -8.52
C LYS A 59 -4.99 -39.15 -9.10
N ASN A 60 -6.29 -39.42 -8.94
CA ASN A 60 -7.35 -38.52 -9.39
C ASN A 60 -7.31 -37.15 -8.69
N LEU A 61 -6.98 -37.11 -7.39
CA LEU A 61 -6.78 -35.86 -6.64
C LEU A 61 -5.55 -35.09 -7.11
N GLU A 62 -4.46 -35.77 -7.41
CA GLU A 62 -3.25 -35.20 -7.96
C GLU A 62 -3.52 -34.58 -9.37
N ASP A 63 -4.20 -35.34 -10.24
CA ASP A 63 -4.59 -34.88 -11.57
C ASP A 63 -5.53 -33.66 -11.49
N MET A 64 -6.47 -33.66 -10.54
CA MET A 64 -7.36 -32.53 -10.28
C MET A 64 -6.58 -31.31 -9.80
N SER A 65 -5.64 -31.49 -8.88
CA SER A 65 -4.75 -30.40 -8.40
C SER A 65 -3.91 -29.81 -9.54
N ASN A 66 -3.35 -30.67 -10.38
CA ASN A 66 -2.56 -30.26 -11.54
C ASN A 66 -3.40 -29.49 -12.57
N ASN A 67 -4.62 -29.92 -12.80
CA ASN A 67 -5.55 -29.24 -13.71
C ASN A 67 -5.99 -27.87 -13.17
N LEU A 68 -6.22 -27.75 -11.85
CA LEU A 68 -6.51 -26.46 -11.19
C LEU A 68 -5.32 -25.51 -11.29
N ASN A 69 -4.09 -25.99 -11.10
CA ASN A 69 -2.90 -25.16 -11.26
C ASN A 69 -2.75 -24.65 -12.70
N LYS A 70 -2.92 -25.52 -13.71
CA LYS A 70 -2.90 -25.13 -15.13
C LYS A 70 -3.99 -24.10 -15.46
N PHE A 71 -5.18 -24.27 -14.89
CA PHE A 71 -6.27 -23.32 -15.07
C PHE A 71 -5.94 -21.96 -14.45
N ARG A 72 -5.38 -21.95 -13.25
CA ARG A 72 -4.90 -20.74 -12.56
C ARG A 72 -3.84 -20.01 -13.38
N GLU A 73 -2.85 -20.72 -13.90
CA GLU A 73 -1.80 -20.16 -14.75
C GLU A 73 -2.38 -19.49 -16.00
N LYS A 74 -3.34 -20.14 -16.66
CA LYS A 74 -4.04 -19.58 -17.81
C LYS A 74 -4.85 -18.33 -17.47
N LEU A 75 -5.53 -18.33 -16.32
CA LEU A 75 -6.26 -17.15 -15.83
C LEU A 75 -5.29 -16.00 -15.53
N GLN A 76 -4.16 -16.28 -14.87
CA GLN A 76 -3.15 -15.27 -14.59
C GLN A 76 -2.57 -14.68 -15.86
N GLN A 77 -2.28 -15.52 -16.87
CA GLN A 77 -1.82 -15.04 -18.17
C GLN A 77 -2.86 -14.13 -18.83
N LEU A 78 -4.13 -14.54 -18.82
CA LEU A 78 -5.22 -13.73 -19.37
C LEU A 78 -5.34 -12.37 -18.66
N VAL A 79 -5.23 -12.36 -17.34
CA VAL A 79 -5.24 -11.10 -16.56
C VAL A 79 -4.07 -10.22 -16.98
N ASN A 80 -2.86 -10.77 -17.06
CA ASN A 80 -1.66 -10.03 -17.48
C ASN A 80 -1.84 -9.43 -18.88
N ASP A 81 -2.36 -10.21 -19.83
CA ASP A 81 -2.60 -9.74 -21.20
C ASP A 81 -3.63 -8.61 -21.26
N LEU A 82 -4.67 -8.68 -20.41
CA LEU A 82 -5.70 -7.66 -20.30
C LEU A 82 -5.22 -6.38 -19.59
N GLU A 83 -4.24 -6.48 -18.71
CA GLU A 83 -3.69 -5.34 -17.97
C GLU A 83 -2.63 -4.56 -18.76
N GLN A 84 -1.91 -5.22 -19.69
CA GLN A 84 -0.83 -4.59 -20.45
C GLN A 84 -1.21 -3.27 -21.14
N PRO A 85 -2.38 -3.12 -21.79
CA PRO A 85 -2.80 -1.86 -22.38
C PRO A 85 -2.92 -0.73 -21.35
N TYR A 86 -3.32 -1.05 -20.11
CA TYR A 86 -3.49 -0.08 -19.04
C TYR A 86 -2.16 0.37 -18.43
N TYR A 87 -1.17 -0.52 -18.34
CA TYR A 87 0.19 -0.12 -17.97
C TYR A 87 0.81 0.81 -19.01
N LYS A 88 0.61 0.55 -20.30
CA LYS A 88 1.04 1.47 -21.35
C LYS A 88 0.32 2.81 -21.23
N LYS A 89 -1.00 2.80 -21.06
CA LYS A 89 -1.82 3.99 -20.86
C LYS A 89 -1.35 4.80 -19.65
N SER A 90 -0.99 4.15 -18.55
CA SER A 90 -0.44 4.81 -17.36
C SER A 90 0.86 5.56 -17.65
N LYS A 91 1.73 5.02 -18.48
CA LYS A 91 2.95 5.73 -18.91
C LYS A 91 2.65 6.97 -19.74
N ASP A 92 1.63 6.91 -20.58
CA ASP A 92 1.20 8.06 -21.38
C ASP A 92 0.53 9.13 -20.48
N ILE A 93 -0.32 8.73 -19.55
CA ILE A 93 -0.91 9.61 -18.52
C ILE A 93 0.21 10.29 -17.72
N TYR A 94 1.22 9.55 -17.29
CA TYR A 94 2.33 10.09 -16.53
C TYR A 94 3.13 11.14 -17.31
N LYS A 95 3.45 10.87 -18.57
CA LYS A 95 4.10 11.84 -19.45
C LYS A 95 3.27 13.12 -19.65
N MET A 96 1.95 12.98 -19.81
CA MET A 96 1.04 14.13 -19.88
C MET A 96 1.07 14.93 -18.58
N ASN A 97 1.09 14.24 -17.43
CA ASN A 97 1.15 14.87 -16.12
C ASN A 97 2.45 15.63 -15.88
N LEU A 98 3.58 15.11 -16.33
CA LEU A 98 4.87 15.80 -16.26
C LEU A 98 4.91 17.06 -17.11
N ALA A 99 4.24 17.04 -18.26
CA ALA A 99 4.20 18.19 -19.21
C ALA A 99 3.23 19.29 -18.79
N GLN A 100 2.38 19.07 -17.75
CA GLN A 100 1.39 20.06 -17.34
C GLN A 100 2.02 21.26 -16.64
N SER A 101 1.38 22.41 -16.86
CA SER A 101 1.69 23.63 -16.12
C SER A 101 1.36 23.46 -14.63
N THR A 102 2.03 24.27 -13.80
CA THR A 102 1.76 24.32 -12.37
C THR A 102 0.28 24.61 -12.08
N GLN A 103 -0.39 25.47 -12.87
CA GLN A 103 -1.79 25.78 -12.66
C GLN A 103 -2.69 24.56 -12.90
N GLU A 104 -2.47 23.80 -13.96
CA GLU A 104 -3.21 22.57 -14.24
C GLU A 104 -3.01 21.51 -13.14
N LYS A 105 -1.77 21.37 -12.62
CA LYS A 105 -1.48 20.48 -11.49
C LYS A 105 -2.22 20.92 -10.23
N MET A 106 -2.30 22.22 -9.98
CA MET A 106 -3.01 22.78 -8.82
C MET A 106 -4.51 22.55 -8.91
N ASP A 107 -5.09 22.78 -10.08
CA ASP A 107 -6.52 22.58 -10.30
C ASP A 107 -6.92 21.11 -10.08
N ARG A 108 -6.04 20.16 -10.36
CA ARG A 108 -6.24 18.74 -10.03
C ARG A 108 -6.28 18.44 -8.54
N HIS A 109 -5.48 19.11 -7.73
CA HIS A 109 -5.49 18.94 -6.27
C HIS A 109 -6.80 19.42 -5.64
N ILE A 110 -7.44 20.43 -6.22
CA ILE A 110 -8.73 20.97 -5.73
C ILE A 110 -9.86 19.96 -5.94
N PHE A 111 -9.83 19.19 -7.02
CA PHE A 111 -10.88 18.25 -7.41
C PHE A 111 -10.64 16.82 -6.93
N ASN A 112 -9.81 16.62 -5.92
CA ASN A 112 -9.61 15.29 -5.34
C ASN A 112 -10.88 14.84 -4.63
N ASP A 113 -11.53 13.81 -5.16
CA ASP A 113 -12.77 13.24 -4.62
C ASP A 113 -12.65 12.87 -3.12
N LEU A 114 -11.47 12.40 -2.70
CA LEU A 114 -11.20 12.05 -1.30
C LEU A 114 -11.23 13.26 -0.37
N LEU A 115 -10.56 14.36 -0.77
CA LEU A 115 -10.48 15.60 0.04
C LEU A 115 -11.76 16.43 -0.06
N ALA A 116 -12.50 16.32 -1.15
CA ALA A 116 -13.81 16.95 -1.32
C ALA A 116 -14.88 16.31 -0.43
N ASN A 117 -14.75 15.04 -0.10
CA ASN A 117 -15.63 14.35 0.85
C ASN A 117 -15.18 14.66 2.29
N LYS A 118 -15.98 15.46 3.02
CA LYS A 118 -15.65 15.90 4.39
C LYS A 118 -15.41 14.75 5.36
N SER A 119 -16.23 13.70 5.32
CA SER A 119 -16.10 12.55 6.22
C SER A 119 -14.81 11.78 5.96
N SER A 120 -14.48 11.52 4.69
CA SER A 120 -13.24 10.84 4.30
C SER A 120 -12.00 11.68 4.58
N SER A 121 -12.07 12.99 4.34
CA SER A 121 -10.99 13.94 4.64
C SER A 121 -10.73 14.01 6.15
N GLN A 122 -11.77 14.07 6.97
CA GLN A 122 -11.64 14.06 8.43
C GLN A 122 -11.04 12.74 8.93
N LEU A 123 -11.54 11.59 8.46
CA LEU A 123 -10.98 10.29 8.81
C LEU A 123 -9.50 10.20 8.48
N LEU A 124 -9.09 10.64 7.28
CA LEU A 124 -7.69 10.64 6.87
C LEU A 124 -6.85 11.55 7.77
N SER A 125 -7.34 12.74 8.11
CA SER A 125 -6.69 13.67 9.03
C SER A 125 -6.51 13.06 10.41
N ASP A 126 -7.54 12.44 10.97
CA ASP A 126 -7.50 11.78 12.28
C ASP A 126 -6.51 10.63 12.29
N ARG A 127 -6.48 9.83 11.20
CA ARG A 127 -5.52 8.74 11.06
C ARG A 127 -4.09 9.24 10.99
N ILE A 128 -3.82 10.28 10.20
CA ILE A 128 -2.48 10.90 10.12
C ILE A 128 -2.06 11.41 11.49
N GLY A 129 -2.97 12.04 12.25
CA GLY A 129 -2.73 12.54 13.59
C GLY A 129 -2.18 11.50 14.57
N LEU A 130 -2.57 10.23 14.42
CA LEU A 130 -2.08 9.12 15.25
C LEU A 130 -0.57 8.86 15.11
N TYR A 131 0.02 9.26 13.99
CA TYR A 131 1.44 9.01 13.68
C TYR A 131 2.33 10.22 13.88
N VAL A 132 1.73 11.38 14.16
CA VAL A 132 2.47 12.62 14.42
C VAL A 132 3.14 12.56 15.81
N ASP A 133 4.46 12.69 15.79
CA ASP A 133 5.29 12.71 17.00
C ASP A 133 6.33 13.82 16.85
N ASN A 134 6.20 14.89 17.63
CA ASN A 134 7.02 16.09 17.57
C ASN A 134 8.52 15.88 17.87
N ARG A 135 8.90 14.69 18.33
CA ARG A 135 10.29 14.30 18.55
C ARG A 135 11.01 13.92 17.26
N TYR A 136 10.31 13.70 16.18
CA TYR A 136 10.86 13.23 14.92
C TYR A 136 10.45 14.15 13.76
N PRO A 137 11.34 14.32 12.77
CA PRO A 137 10.98 15.00 11.54
C PRO A 137 9.93 14.21 10.77
N GLY A 138 9.20 14.90 9.92
CA GLY A 138 8.25 14.30 9.00
C GLY A 138 8.41 14.80 7.58
N LEU A 139 7.77 14.13 6.63
CA LEU A 139 7.72 14.51 5.22
C LEU A 139 6.28 14.55 4.75
N HIS A 140 5.90 15.62 4.07
CA HIS A 140 4.65 15.72 3.34
C HIS A 140 4.95 15.91 1.86
N ILE A 141 4.56 14.95 1.05
CA ILE A 141 4.70 14.97 -0.41
C ILE A 141 3.40 15.49 -1.01
N ALA A 142 3.50 16.37 -1.99
CA ALA A 142 2.39 17.06 -2.62
C ALA A 142 1.46 17.75 -1.61
N PRO A 143 1.96 18.71 -0.84
CA PRO A 143 1.19 19.35 0.22
C PRO A 143 -0.04 20.15 -0.27
N GLY A 144 -0.16 20.39 -1.57
CA GLY A 144 -1.25 21.15 -2.16
C GLY A 144 -1.40 22.53 -1.51
N TYR A 145 -2.61 22.90 -1.12
CA TYR A 145 -2.88 24.12 -0.37
C TYR A 145 -2.61 24.00 1.14
N GLY A 146 -2.18 22.85 1.61
CA GLY A 146 -1.74 22.62 2.97
C GLY A 146 -2.84 22.17 3.94
N GLU A 147 -3.98 21.68 3.48
CA GLU A 147 -5.05 21.20 4.34
C GLU A 147 -4.54 20.13 5.30
N ILE A 148 -3.88 19.10 4.76
CA ILE A 148 -3.29 18.02 5.56
C ILE A 148 -2.02 18.48 6.28
N THR A 149 -1.27 19.44 5.71
CA THR A 149 -0.06 19.98 6.36
C THR A 149 -0.36 20.55 7.74
N ASN A 150 -1.58 21.01 7.99
CA ASN A 150 -2.02 21.49 9.31
C ASN A 150 -1.86 20.44 10.41
N GLN A 151 -2.09 19.19 10.09
CA GLN A 151 -1.95 18.08 11.05
C GLN A 151 -0.47 17.78 11.39
N LEU A 152 0.45 18.23 10.53
CA LEU A 152 1.88 17.90 10.61
C LEU A 152 2.73 19.06 11.16
N VAL A 153 2.16 20.23 11.46
CA VAL A 153 2.91 21.45 11.84
C VAL A 153 3.72 21.31 13.13
N SER A 154 3.41 20.34 13.99
CA SER A 154 4.17 20.08 15.21
C SER A 154 5.51 19.38 14.94
N LEU A 155 5.70 18.79 13.77
CA LEU A 155 6.94 18.13 13.38
C LEU A 155 8.06 19.13 13.15
N ASN A 156 9.28 18.79 13.58
CA ASN A 156 10.43 19.69 13.48
C ASN A 156 11.72 18.92 13.16
N PRO A 157 12.30 19.09 11.96
CA PRO A 157 11.72 19.79 10.81
C PRO A 157 10.57 19.04 10.14
N LEU A 158 9.70 19.79 9.46
CA LEU A 158 8.75 19.24 8.50
C LEU A 158 9.27 19.50 7.09
N TYR A 159 9.59 18.45 6.38
CA TYR A 159 9.96 18.50 4.98
C TYR A 159 8.70 18.54 4.13
N LEU A 160 8.66 19.45 3.18
CA LEU A 160 7.60 19.59 2.17
C LEU A 160 8.22 19.33 0.81
N MET A 161 7.67 18.39 0.07
CA MET A 161 8.17 17.98 -1.24
C MET A 161 7.08 18.14 -2.29
N ASP A 162 7.45 18.75 -3.42
CA ASP A 162 6.58 18.89 -4.59
C ASP A 162 7.44 18.93 -5.86
N ASP A 163 6.84 18.74 -7.02
CA ASP A 163 7.50 18.91 -8.33
C ASP A 163 7.43 20.37 -8.83
N SER A 164 6.79 21.27 -8.08
CA SER A 164 6.57 22.67 -8.45
C SER A 164 6.96 23.65 -7.35
N VAL A 165 7.87 24.57 -7.67
CA VAL A 165 8.25 25.70 -6.78
C VAL A 165 7.07 26.61 -6.46
N ASP A 166 6.15 26.78 -7.42
CA ASP A 166 5.03 27.72 -7.27
C ASP A 166 4.00 27.24 -6.25
N MET A 167 3.89 25.92 -6.03
CA MET A 167 3.09 25.37 -4.93
C MET A 167 3.55 25.91 -3.58
N PHE A 168 4.85 25.92 -3.34
CA PHE A 168 5.41 26.44 -2.09
C PHE A 168 5.24 27.93 -1.92
N LYS A 169 5.27 28.72 -3.00
CA LYS A 169 5.01 30.18 -2.93
C LYS A 169 3.61 30.48 -2.40
N LYS A 170 2.61 29.68 -2.82
CA LYS A 170 1.23 29.83 -2.34
C LYS A 170 1.07 29.43 -0.88
N MET A 171 1.81 28.39 -0.43
CA MET A 171 1.79 27.97 0.97
C MET A 171 2.50 28.96 1.92
N LYS A 172 3.53 29.68 1.46
CA LYS A 172 4.33 30.58 2.32
C LYS A 172 3.51 31.74 2.95
N GLY A 173 2.48 32.22 2.26
CA GLY A 173 1.59 33.25 2.78
C GLY A 173 0.62 32.77 3.88
N TRP A 174 0.60 31.50 4.17
CA TRP A 174 -0.46 30.82 4.90
C TRP A 174 -0.10 30.47 6.35
N ARG A 175 1.17 30.61 6.75
CA ARG A 175 1.67 30.19 8.04
C ARG A 175 2.28 31.34 8.86
N GLU A 176 2.02 31.31 10.15
CA GLU A 176 2.70 32.16 11.09
C GLU A 176 4.22 31.95 11.10
N PRO A 177 5.03 32.98 11.30
CA PRO A 177 6.50 32.92 11.24
C PRO A 177 7.14 31.79 12.08
N PRO A 178 6.67 31.43 13.29
CA PRO A 178 7.24 30.34 14.07
C PRO A 178 7.17 28.98 13.37
N TYR A 179 6.08 28.72 12.65
CA TYR A 179 5.90 27.47 11.92
C TYR A 179 6.72 27.45 10.63
N GLN A 180 6.85 28.59 9.95
CA GLN A 180 7.66 28.70 8.72
C GLN A 180 9.12 28.29 8.95
N ARG A 181 9.68 28.56 10.13
CA ARG A 181 11.07 28.21 10.48
C ARG A 181 11.32 26.70 10.55
N ARG A 182 10.29 25.89 10.73
CA ARG A 182 10.37 24.44 10.79
C ARG A 182 10.25 23.78 9.44
N LEU A 183 9.74 24.51 8.43
CA LEU A 183 9.50 23.96 7.10
C LEU A 183 10.81 23.91 6.30
N ARG A 184 10.99 22.83 5.56
CA ARG A 184 12.07 22.64 4.60
C ARG A 184 11.46 22.22 3.28
N TYR A 185 11.79 22.94 2.22
CA TYR A 185 11.18 22.78 0.90
C TYR A 185 12.13 22.04 -0.02
N TYR A 186 11.65 21.00 -0.68
CA TYR A 186 12.38 20.21 -1.65
C TYR A 186 11.59 20.13 -2.94
N ILE A 187 12.29 20.33 -4.05
CA ILE A 187 11.74 20.07 -5.38
C ILE A 187 12.20 18.68 -5.79
N VAL A 188 11.25 17.82 -6.12
CA VAL A 188 11.55 16.48 -6.62
C VAL A 188 11.60 16.50 -8.14
N ASP A 189 12.60 15.82 -8.69
CA ASP A 189 12.63 15.42 -10.09
C ASP A 189 12.38 13.91 -10.16
N ASP A 190 11.22 13.51 -10.68
CA ASP A 190 10.84 12.12 -10.85
C ASP A 190 11.77 11.32 -11.80
N ASN A 191 12.64 12.02 -12.55
CA ASN A 191 13.65 11.38 -13.39
C ASN A 191 14.87 10.88 -12.60
N HIS A 192 14.98 11.21 -11.32
CA HIS A 192 16.07 10.74 -10.47
C HIS A 192 15.73 9.38 -9.84
N ASN A 193 16.67 8.44 -9.99
CA ASN A 193 16.66 7.20 -9.22
C ASN A 193 16.98 7.54 -7.75
N GLY A 194 15.95 7.57 -6.91
CA GLY A 194 16.09 7.90 -5.49
C GLY A 194 15.51 9.28 -5.15
N PRO A 195 14.20 9.48 -5.31
CA PRO A 195 13.55 10.79 -5.15
C PRO A 195 13.72 11.41 -3.76
N LEU A 196 14.15 10.64 -2.74
CA LEU A 196 14.33 11.10 -1.36
C LEU A 196 15.79 11.00 -0.88
N ASP A 197 16.76 10.78 -1.76
CA ASP A 197 18.14 10.51 -1.35
C ASP A 197 18.83 11.71 -0.66
N GLU A 198 18.34 12.94 -0.89
CA GLU A 198 18.81 14.15 -0.20
C GLU A 198 18.29 14.30 1.23
N LEU A 199 17.28 13.51 1.63
CA LEU A 199 16.71 13.56 2.96
C LEU A 199 17.52 12.71 3.95
N PRO A 200 17.47 13.07 5.25
CA PRO A 200 18.23 12.35 6.27
C PRO A 200 17.78 10.92 6.42
N GLN A 201 18.72 9.99 6.35
CA GLN A 201 18.49 8.55 6.42
C GLN A 201 18.09 8.10 7.83
N ASN A 202 17.09 7.18 7.93
CA ASN A 202 16.62 6.57 9.19
C ASN A 202 16.12 7.57 10.25
N GLN A 203 15.57 8.72 9.85
CA GLN A 203 15.16 9.75 10.80
C GLN A 203 13.67 10.07 10.79
N LEU A 204 12.99 9.94 9.65
CA LEU A 204 11.61 10.39 9.53
C LEU A 204 10.64 9.51 10.34
N GLY A 205 9.82 10.14 11.16
CA GLY A 205 8.78 9.47 11.95
C GLY A 205 7.51 9.16 11.15
N VAL A 206 7.16 10.04 10.23
CA VAL A 206 5.97 9.91 9.37
C VAL A 206 6.22 10.54 7.99
N ILE A 207 5.70 9.87 6.98
CA ILE A 207 5.64 10.36 5.60
C ILE A 207 4.18 10.34 5.17
N VAL A 208 3.71 11.45 4.58
CA VAL A 208 2.35 11.56 4.05
C VAL A 208 2.42 11.90 2.56
N ALA A 209 1.73 11.13 1.72
CA ALA A 209 1.69 11.30 0.27
C ALA A 209 0.25 11.12 -0.24
N VAL A 210 -0.61 12.09 0.06
CA VAL A 210 -2.01 12.07 -0.38
C VAL A 210 -2.10 12.65 -1.78
N ASN A 211 -2.83 11.94 -2.65
CA ASN A 211 -3.05 12.33 -4.04
C ASN A 211 -1.76 12.52 -4.88
N TRP A 212 -0.70 11.81 -4.51
CA TRP A 212 0.57 11.82 -5.24
C TRP A 212 0.70 10.60 -6.15
N PHE A 213 0.46 9.41 -5.61
CA PHE A 213 0.65 8.17 -6.36
C PHE A 213 -0.50 7.85 -7.34
N ASN A 214 -1.63 8.54 -7.22
CA ASN A 214 -2.72 8.41 -8.20
C ASN A 214 -2.26 8.75 -9.64
N PHE A 215 -1.27 9.62 -9.78
CA PHE A 215 -0.75 10.11 -11.06
C PHE A 215 0.55 9.40 -11.50
N LYS A 216 0.98 8.39 -10.77
CA LYS A 216 2.27 7.73 -11.02
C LYS A 216 2.08 6.28 -11.45
N PRO A 217 2.84 5.81 -12.45
CA PRO A 217 2.85 4.39 -12.79
C PRO A 217 3.52 3.58 -11.66
N VAL A 218 3.23 2.30 -11.62
CA VAL A 218 3.64 1.39 -10.54
C VAL A 218 5.16 1.38 -10.33
N GLU A 219 5.93 1.47 -11.40
CA GLU A 219 7.39 1.48 -11.34
C GLU A 219 7.92 2.72 -10.59
N VAL A 220 7.29 3.87 -10.80
CA VAL A 220 7.63 5.12 -10.08
C VAL A 220 7.20 5.04 -8.61
N ILE A 221 6.01 4.51 -8.34
CA ILE A 221 5.55 4.26 -6.96
C ILE A 221 6.57 3.40 -6.21
N LYS A 222 7.06 2.34 -6.85
CA LYS A 222 8.09 1.46 -6.27
C LYS A 222 9.36 2.21 -5.88
N GLN A 223 9.88 3.06 -6.76
CA GLN A 223 11.07 3.89 -6.48
C GLN A 223 10.86 4.80 -5.26
N TYR A 224 9.68 5.41 -5.13
CA TYR A 224 9.34 6.21 -3.96
C TYR A 224 9.30 5.36 -2.68
N LEU A 225 8.65 4.20 -2.70
CA LEU A 225 8.57 3.31 -1.54
C LEU A 225 9.94 2.79 -1.13
N GLU A 226 10.82 2.45 -2.08
CA GLU A 226 12.22 2.08 -1.80
C GLU A 226 12.99 3.22 -1.12
N SER A 227 12.85 4.45 -1.62
CA SER A 227 13.49 5.64 -1.02
C SER A 227 12.90 5.98 0.34
N MET A 228 11.57 5.85 0.53
CA MET A 228 10.91 6.05 1.81
C MET A 228 11.41 5.07 2.88
N MET A 229 11.67 3.81 2.51
CA MET A 229 12.25 2.81 3.43
C MET A 229 13.61 3.24 3.96
N LYS A 230 14.43 3.91 3.15
CA LYS A 230 15.76 4.41 3.56
C LYS A 230 15.65 5.56 4.56
N VAL A 231 14.77 6.52 4.33
CA VAL A 231 14.66 7.74 5.14
C VAL A 231 13.82 7.56 6.41
N LEU A 232 12.89 6.61 6.43
CA LEU A 232 12.11 6.27 7.61
C LEU A 232 12.99 5.69 8.71
N ARG A 233 12.77 6.16 9.93
CA ARG A 233 13.30 5.49 11.14
C ARG A 233 12.63 4.13 11.34
N PRO A 234 13.25 3.19 12.10
CA PRO A 234 12.54 1.99 12.54
C PRO A 234 11.22 2.34 13.25
N GLY A 235 10.12 1.70 12.86
CA GLY A 235 8.77 2.01 13.35
C GLY A 235 8.15 3.30 12.78
N GLY A 236 8.81 3.97 11.83
CA GLY A 236 8.24 5.10 11.09
C GLY A 236 7.14 4.64 10.12
N VAL A 237 6.19 5.53 9.84
CA VAL A 237 4.96 5.21 9.11
C VAL A 237 4.86 6.02 7.82
N VAL A 238 4.34 5.40 6.76
CA VAL A 238 3.88 6.09 5.54
C VAL A 238 2.36 5.98 5.45
N VAL A 239 1.72 7.11 5.17
CA VAL A 239 0.30 7.18 4.81
C VAL A 239 0.21 7.73 3.39
N PHE A 240 -0.36 6.99 2.49
CA PHE A 240 -0.49 7.42 1.09
C PHE A 240 -1.78 6.95 0.45
N THR A 241 -2.16 7.62 -0.63
CA THR A 241 -3.31 7.24 -1.47
C THR A 241 -2.87 6.82 -2.85
N TYR A 242 -3.67 5.98 -3.48
CA TYR A 242 -3.47 5.50 -4.85
C TYR A 242 -4.81 5.27 -5.54
N ASN A 243 -4.80 5.31 -6.88
CA ASN A 243 -5.95 4.95 -7.67
C ASN A 243 -6.17 3.43 -7.60
N ASN A 244 -7.35 2.98 -7.18
CA ASN A 244 -7.63 1.55 -7.00
C ASN A 244 -8.56 1.04 -8.11
N CYS A 245 -7.97 0.41 -9.11
CA CYS A 245 -8.68 -0.18 -10.24
C CYS A 245 -9.37 -1.53 -9.94
N ASN A 246 -9.37 -1.98 -8.68
CA ASN A 246 -10.30 -3.01 -8.23
C ASN A 246 -11.75 -2.47 -8.16
N TYR A 247 -11.91 -1.16 -8.20
CA TYR A 247 -13.20 -0.47 -8.22
C TYR A 247 -13.49 0.17 -9.58
N PRO A 248 -14.75 0.15 -10.05
CA PRO A 248 -15.12 0.72 -11.33
C PRO A 248 -14.70 2.17 -11.53
N LYS A 249 -14.88 3.03 -10.52
CA LYS A 249 -14.46 4.45 -10.61
C LYS A 249 -12.95 4.62 -10.78
N GLY A 250 -12.13 3.75 -10.19
CA GLY A 250 -10.69 3.78 -10.40
C GLY A 250 -10.34 3.50 -11.85
N VAL A 251 -11.07 2.58 -12.49
CA VAL A 251 -10.94 2.26 -13.90
C VAL A 251 -11.40 3.41 -14.78
N ASP A 252 -12.58 3.99 -14.49
CA ASP A 252 -13.11 5.12 -15.23
C ASP A 252 -12.09 6.28 -15.26
N LYS A 253 -11.38 6.54 -14.14
CA LYS A 253 -10.32 7.55 -14.09
C LYS A 253 -9.11 7.25 -14.97
N VAL A 254 -8.77 5.98 -15.17
CA VAL A 254 -7.74 5.58 -16.15
C VAL A 254 -8.25 5.77 -17.58
N ASP A 255 -9.51 5.45 -17.83
CA ASP A 255 -10.12 5.61 -19.14
C ASP A 255 -10.28 7.09 -19.54
N GLU A 256 -10.57 7.95 -18.59
CA GLU A 256 -10.55 9.40 -18.74
C GLU A 256 -9.14 10.01 -18.86
N MET A 257 -8.08 9.21 -18.89
CA MET A 257 -6.68 9.67 -18.92
C MET A 257 -6.29 10.55 -17.72
N TYR A 258 -6.90 10.33 -16.56
CA TYR A 258 -6.73 11.17 -15.39
C TYR A 258 -5.77 10.57 -14.36
N TYR A 259 -5.99 9.30 -13.94
CA TYR A 259 -5.14 8.56 -13.00
C TYR A 259 -4.43 7.39 -13.67
N CYS A 260 -3.29 7.01 -13.09
CA CYS A 260 -2.57 5.82 -13.53
C CYS A 260 -3.27 4.54 -13.04
N TYR A 261 -3.08 3.45 -13.79
CA TYR A 261 -3.60 2.14 -13.45
C TYR A 261 -2.78 1.53 -12.32
N THR A 262 -3.43 1.22 -11.21
CA THR A 262 -2.89 0.46 -10.09
C THR A 262 -3.98 -0.42 -9.49
N THR A 263 -3.61 -1.50 -8.81
CA THR A 263 -4.55 -2.35 -8.09
C THR A 263 -4.12 -2.51 -6.64
N ASP A 264 -5.07 -2.72 -5.75
CA ASP A 264 -4.81 -2.92 -4.33
C ASP A 264 -3.83 -4.07 -4.07
N THR A 265 -4.06 -5.21 -4.71
CA THR A 265 -3.20 -6.39 -4.60
C THR A 265 -1.75 -6.06 -4.99
N GLN A 266 -1.56 -5.34 -6.10
CA GLN A 266 -0.24 -4.99 -6.60
C GLN A 266 0.49 -4.05 -5.64
N ILE A 267 -0.18 -3.03 -5.12
CA ILE A 267 0.41 -2.07 -4.17
C ILE A 267 0.76 -2.77 -2.86
N LYS A 268 -0.14 -3.59 -2.31
CA LYS A 268 0.10 -4.32 -1.05
C LYS A 268 1.25 -5.32 -1.18
N GLN A 269 1.28 -6.10 -2.26
CA GLN A 269 2.37 -7.05 -2.52
C GLN A 269 3.72 -6.34 -2.65
N MET A 270 3.76 -5.22 -3.35
CA MET A 270 4.96 -4.39 -3.47
C MET A 270 5.44 -3.92 -2.08
N CYS A 271 4.55 -3.39 -1.23
CA CYS A 271 4.91 -2.97 0.12
C CYS A 271 5.51 -4.12 0.94
N ILE A 272 4.90 -5.31 0.89
CA ILE A 272 5.39 -6.51 1.59
C ILE A 272 6.77 -6.93 1.06
N GLN A 273 6.95 -6.96 -0.27
CA GLN A 273 8.24 -7.31 -0.90
C GLN A 273 9.36 -6.34 -0.54
N LEU A 274 9.04 -5.06 -0.35
CA LEU A 274 9.97 -4.04 0.13
C LEU A 274 10.22 -4.09 1.64
N GLY A 275 9.57 -5.00 2.37
CA GLY A 275 9.77 -5.21 3.80
C GLY A 275 8.94 -4.30 4.70
N TYR A 276 7.87 -3.72 4.22
CA TYR A 276 6.93 -2.97 5.05
C TYR A 276 5.90 -3.88 5.75
N ASP A 277 5.53 -3.53 6.97
CA ASP A 277 4.34 -4.04 7.64
C ASP A 277 3.13 -3.21 7.20
N ILE A 278 2.04 -3.84 6.76
CA ILE A 278 0.78 -3.15 6.49
C ILE A 278 0.04 -2.96 7.81
N ILE A 279 -0.22 -1.70 8.19
CA ILE A 279 -0.95 -1.36 9.42
C ILE A 279 -2.45 -1.35 9.15
N LYS A 280 -2.86 -0.65 8.09
CA LYS A 280 -4.26 -0.43 7.76
C LYS A 280 -4.43 -0.15 6.27
N SER A 281 -5.53 -0.64 5.72
CA SER A 281 -5.98 -0.34 4.37
C SER A 281 -7.41 0.16 4.43
N PHE A 282 -7.71 1.20 3.66
CA PHE A 282 -9.06 1.71 3.49
C PHE A 282 -9.38 1.74 2.00
N ASP A 283 -10.29 0.86 1.61
CA ASP A 283 -10.66 0.67 0.20
C ASP A 283 -11.89 1.49 -0.19
N LYS A 284 -12.60 2.05 0.81
CA LYS A 284 -13.77 2.90 0.64
C LYS A 284 -13.67 4.10 1.57
N GLY A 285 -14.33 5.19 1.21
CA GLY A 285 -14.50 6.34 2.08
C GLY A 285 -15.30 5.99 3.35
N TYR A 286 -15.39 6.94 4.28
CA TYR A 286 -16.09 6.77 5.55
C TYR A 286 -17.56 6.34 5.35
N ASP A 287 -18.20 6.85 4.30
CA ASP A 287 -19.61 6.59 3.96
C ASP A 287 -19.76 5.37 3.01
N GLU A 288 -18.77 4.48 2.93
CA GLU A 288 -18.74 3.31 2.03
C GLU A 288 -18.88 3.65 0.54
N LEU A 289 -18.68 4.90 0.16
CA LEU A 289 -18.72 5.33 -1.22
C LEU A 289 -17.54 4.77 -2.00
N ASP A 290 -17.84 4.18 -3.17
CA ASP A 290 -16.80 3.85 -4.15
C ASP A 290 -16.24 5.14 -4.74
N MET A 291 -15.03 5.52 -4.34
CA MET A 291 -14.31 6.69 -4.86
C MET A 291 -13.23 6.31 -5.88
N GLY A 292 -12.98 5.02 -6.08
CA GLY A 292 -11.87 4.55 -6.90
C GLY A 292 -10.49 4.90 -6.32
N ILE A 293 -10.44 5.44 -5.09
CA ILE A 293 -9.21 5.82 -4.40
C ILE A 293 -9.16 5.06 -3.09
N SER A 294 -8.04 4.40 -2.84
CA SER A 294 -7.75 3.77 -1.55
C SER A 294 -6.57 4.45 -0.90
N TRP A 295 -6.44 4.34 0.43
CA TRP A 295 -5.22 4.70 1.13
C TRP A 295 -4.68 3.53 1.93
N LEU A 296 -3.36 3.56 2.11
CA LEU A 296 -2.62 2.53 2.80
C LEU A 296 -1.74 3.18 3.87
N GLU A 297 -1.72 2.55 5.04
CA GLU A 297 -0.84 2.87 6.14
C GLU A 297 0.16 1.73 6.29
N ILE A 298 1.42 2.01 6.05
CA ILE A 298 2.51 1.04 6.13
C ILE A 298 3.58 1.51 7.11
N LYS A 299 4.32 0.57 7.67
CA LYS A 299 5.31 0.85 8.70
C LYS A 299 6.64 0.17 8.35
N LYS A 300 7.74 0.88 8.50
CA LYS A 300 9.06 0.25 8.52
C LYS A 300 9.18 -0.63 9.76
N PRO A 301 9.61 -1.90 9.64
CA PRO A 301 9.78 -2.79 10.79
C PRO A 301 10.64 -2.16 11.89
N GLY A 302 10.34 -2.50 13.14
CA GLY A 302 11.02 -1.99 14.32
C GLY A 302 10.09 -1.35 15.32
N THR A 303 10.57 -1.13 16.51
CA THR A 303 9.80 -0.49 17.59
C THR A 303 9.96 1.02 17.54
N ARG A 304 8.85 1.76 17.71
CA ARG A 304 8.93 3.13 18.18
C ARG A 304 9.61 3.07 19.56
N ASN A 305 10.86 3.53 19.65
CA ASN A 305 11.57 3.52 20.93
C ASN A 305 10.77 4.33 21.97
N THR A 306 10.04 3.63 22.83
CA THR A 306 9.44 4.14 24.04
C THR A 306 10.50 4.34 25.15
N ILE A 307 11.76 3.96 24.91
CA ILE A 307 12.86 3.97 25.88
C ILE A 307 13.06 5.36 26.51
N ARG A 308 12.82 6.45 25.78
CA ARG A 308 12.94 7.80 26.35
C ARG A 308 11.81 8.20 27.31
N ALA A 309 10.64 7.61 27.22
CA ALA A 309 9.57 7.87 28.20
C ALA A 309 9.91 7.25 29.57
N SER A 310 10.56 6.09 29.58
CA SER A 310 11.05 5.48 30.85
C SER A 310 12.26 6.21 31.44
N GLU A 311 13.17 6.73 30.61
CA GLU A 311 14.30 7.55 31.05
C GLU A 311 13.84 8.90 31.60
N THR A 312 12.87 9.56 30.93
CA THR A 312 12.29 10.81 31.41
C THR A 312 11.48 10.62 32.68
N MET A 313 10.75 9.52 32.83
CA MET A 313 10.08 9.16 34.07
C MET A 313 11.08 8.82 35.18
N GLY A 314 12.22 8.20 34.86
CA GLY A 314 13.32 7.96 35.82
C GLY A 314 13.95 9.26 36.31
N ILE A 315 14.16 10.25 35.45
CA ILE A 315 14.68 11.57 35.83
C ILE A 315 13.68 12.33 36.69
N ILE A 316 12.37 12.27 36.38
CA ILE A 316 11.33 12.91 37.19
C ILE A 316 11.22 12.27 38.59
N LYS A 317 11.34 10.94 38.70
CA LYS A 317 11.38 10.25 40.00
C LYS A 317 12.58 10.66 40.82
N ASN A 318 13.76 10.76 40.20
CA ASN A 318 14.99 11.15 40.92
C ASN A 318 15.01 12.62 41.35
N LEU A 319 14.23 13.48 40.72
CA LEU A 319 14.05 14.89 41.10
C LEU A 319 13.05 15.05 42.28
N GLY A 320 12.12 14.10 42.44
CA GLY A 320 11.16 14.11 43.58
C GLY A 320 11.64 13.45 44.86
N GLU A 321 12.77 12.74 44.83
CA GLU A 321 13.34 12.09 46.03
C GLU A 321 14.42 12.93 46.73
N ASN A 322 14.72 14.14 46.24
CA ASN A 322 15.70 15.07 46.81
C ASN A 322 15.06 16.37 47.37
N GLU A 323 13.79 16.37 47.65
CA GLU A 323 13.09 17.35 48.51
C GLU A 323 12.61 16.60 49.78
#